data_86e9b1d705c08c0f0f10d67230251bbd
#
_entry.id   86e9b1d705c08c0f0f10d67230251bbd
#
_cell.length_a   1.000
_cell.length_b   1.000
_cell.length_c   1.000
_cell.angle_alpha   90.00
_cell.angle_beta   90.00
_cell.angle_gamma   90.00
#
_symmetry.space_group_name_H-M   'P 1'
#
loop_
_entity.id
_entity.type
_entity.pdbx_description
1 polymer ?
#
loop_
_entity_poly.entity_id
_entity_poly.type
_entity_poly.pdbx_seq_one_letter_code
_entity_poly.pdbx_strand_id
1 'polypeptide(L)'
;MSQVKTIQDEHVPLWLPRLAGNKGPRFLQIADALQAAVVDGSLKPGERLPPQRQLAAQLDVDLTTITRAYDEARRRNLLEGRGARGTYVAVPKVELTSILDLSMNTPPPPDGVDFDDLMKQGLSQVLISADSALLMTYHLGGGSDSDRKAGAKWLEPMFGQLDAREVVVCPGAQAAIAALTLALTEPGDVILAEPTTYPGLRAAATQFGRHIIAVGADQHGMVPGMLEEACRQHKPGLVYLNPTLQNPTAVTMPERRRKELASIAKRCNVRIVEDDPYWLLADAPPAPIAVLAPEQVIYISTLSKCLTPGLRVAFVLIRDPHERERFLAALRSFALMAAPLTAALATQWILDGSADRLMEGIRKEARLRHRMARDILAGRYSGAGDGLHVWLELPAYWNPSQLARAAEREGIAVTPAEAFATGGGSVNAIRISLGSIPDRERLQAGLQRLSHLLARRPDSFSAAVV
;
A
#
# COMPACT_ATOMS: atom_id res chain seq x y z
N MET A 1 -15.76 -53.77 -23.91
CA MET A 1 -16.63 -52.80 -24.63
C MET A 1 -17.05 -51.75 -23.60
N SER A 2 -16.34 -50.67 -23.53
CA SER A 2 -16.63 -49.59 -22.61
C SER A 2 -17.26 -48.44 -23.39
N GLN A 3 -18.48 -48.07 -23.00
CA GLN A 3 -19.24 -47.00 -23.64
C GLN A 3 -18.65 -45.67 -23.24
N VAL A 4 -18.12 -44.89 -24.18
CA VAL A 4 -17.79 -43.48 -24.06
C VAL A 4 -19.11 -42.71 -23.98
N LYS A 5 -19.40 -42.11 -22.83
CA LYS A 5 -20.49 -41.16 -22.67
C LYS A 5 -20.14 -39.87 -23.41
N THR A 6 -20.81 -39.63 -24.52
CA THR A 6 -20.85 -38.35 -25.24
C THR A 6 -21.49 -37.31 -24.31
N ILE A 7 -20.72 -36.27 -23.95
CA ILE A 7 -21.25 -35.09 -23.25
C ILE A 7 -22.14 -34.37 -24.28
N GLN A 8 -23.44 -34.35 -24.01
CA GLN A 8 -24.40 -33.56 -24.77
C GLN A 8 -24.08 -32.08 -24.56
N ASP A 9 -23.83 -31.35 -25.66
CA ASP A 9 -23.80 -29.89 -25.70
C ASP A 9 -25.15 -29.36 -25.20
N GLU A 10 -25.17 -28.80 -24.00
CA GLU A 10 -26.29 -28.00 -23.52
C GLU A 10 -26.42 -26.79 -24.46
N HIS A 11 -27.52 -26.68 -25.16
CA HIS A 11 -27.92 -25.55 -25.99
C HIS A 11 -28.08 -24.32 -25.05
N VAL A 12 -27.03 -23.57 -24.81
CA VAL A 12 -27.12 -22.23 -24.22
C VAL A 12 -27.78 -21.33 -25.27
N PRO A 13 -28.91 -20.66 -24.98
CA PRO A 13 -29.54 -19.76 -25.94
C PRO A 13 -28.51 -18.65 -26.28
N LEU A 14 -28.14 -18.61 -27.56
CA LEU A 14 -27.16 -17.67 -28.07
C LEU A 14 -27.77 -16.29 -28.08
N TRP A 15 -27.13 -15.36 -27.30
CA TRP A 15 -27.45 -13.94 -27.39
C TRP A 15 -27.13 -13.41 -28.80
N LEU A 16 -28.12 -12.82 -29.46
CA LEU A 16 -28.01 -12.26 -30.80
C LEU A 16 -28.54 -10.80 -30.79
N PRO A 17 -27.70 -9.80 -31.03
CA PRO A 17 -28.14 -8.41 -31.12
C PRO A 17 -28.92 -8.14 -32.40
N ARG A 18 -29.97 -7.33 -32.32
CA ARG A 18 -30.63 -6.78 -33.49
C ARG A 18 -29.90 -5.53 -33.95
N LEU A 19 -29.24 -5.61 -35.13
CA LEU A 19 -28.52 -4.46 -35.69
C LEU A 19 -29.47 -3.58 -36.49
N ALA A 20 -29.49 -2.28 -36.23
CA ALA A 20 -30.31 -1.32 -36.99
C ALA A 20 -29.57 -0.88 -38.26
N GLY A 21 -30.24 -0.95 -39.39
CA GLY A 21 -29.64 -0.88 -40.75
C GLY A 21 -28.85 0.36 -41.15
N ASN A 22 -28.82 1.47 -40.37
CA ASN A 22 -28.15 2.73 -40.83
C ASN A 22 -27.67 3.67 -39.72
N LYS A 23 -27.24 3.16 -38.56
CA LYS A 23 -26.78 4.01 -37.46
C LYS A 23 -25.31 3.76 -37.07
N GLY A 24 -24.37 4.27 -37.87
CA GLY A 24 -22.96 4.28 -37.50
C GLY A 24 -22.19 2.95 -37.69
N PRO A 25 -20.96 2.84 -37.27
CA PRO A 25 -20.10 1.66 -37.42
C PRO A 25 -20.71 0.40 -36.78
N ARG A 26 -20.76 -0.73 -37.49
CA ARG A 26 -21.38 -1.98 -37.01
C ARG A 26 -20.79 -2.46 -35.67
N PHE A 27 -19.48 -2.30 -35.44
CA PHE A 27 -18.85 -2.72 -34.18
C PHE A 27 -19.36 -1.93 -32.96
N LEU A 28 -19.68 -0.64 -33.14
CA LEU A 28 -20.27 0.18 -32.06
C LEU A 28 -21.71 -0.24 -31.79
N GLN A 29 -22.49 -0.52 -32.83
CA GLN A 29 -23.87 -1.02 -32.66
C GLN A 29 -23.90 -2.34 -31.88
N ILE A 30 -22.96 -3.25 -32.11
CA ILE A 30 -22.84 -4.50 -31.36
C ILE A 30 -22.42 -4.21 -29.89
N ALA A 31 -21.49 -3.31 -29.66
CA ALA A 31 -21.08 -2.92 -28.30
C ALA A 31 -22.23 -2.24 -27.54
N ASP A 32 -23.00 -1.39 -28.20
CA ASP A 32 -24.16 -0.71 -27.61
C ASP A 32 -25.29 -1.72 -27.29
N ALA A 33 -25.52 -2.70 -28.18
CA ALA A 33 -26.48 -3.76 -27.93
C ALA A 33 -26.06 -4.69 -26.76
N LEU A 34 -24.75 -4.97 -26.61
CA LEU A 34 -24.20 -5.66 -25.45
C LEU A 34 -24.47 -4.87 -24.18
N GLN A 35 -24.21 -3.57 -24.19
CA GLN A 35 -24.46 -2.70 -23.06
C GLN A 35 -25.95 -2.69 -22.68
N ALA A 36 -26.83 -2.56 -23.64
CA ALA A 36 -28.27 -2.59 -23.41
C ALA A 36 -28.72 -3.92 -22.80
N ALA A 37 -28.23 -5.08 -23.35
CA ALA A 37 -28.53 -6.39 -22.83
C ALA A 37 -28.01 -6.68 -21.40
N VAL A 38 -26.90 -6.07 -21.02
CA VAL A 38 -26.38 -6.13 -19.63
C VAL A 38 -27.26 -5.26 -18.71
N VAL A 39 -27.69 -4.08 -19.18
CA VAL A 39 -28.51 -3.15 -18.38
C VAL A 39 -29.94 -3.68 -18.19
N ASP A 40 -30.54 -4.29 -19.21
CA ASP A 40 -31.89 -4.84 -19.11
C ASP A 40 -31.93 -6.25 -18.49
N GLY A 41 -30.75 -6.84 -18.20
CA GLY A 41 -30.63 -8.16 -17.56
C GLY A 41 -30.83 -9.37 -18.50
N SER A 42 -30.93 -9.16 -19.79
CA SER A 42 -31.00 -10.26 -20.79
C SER A 42 -29.64 -10.97 -20.94
N LEU A 43 -28.54 -10.31 -20.61
CA LEU A 43 -27.22 -10.89 -20.34
C LEU A 43 -26.86 -10.76 -18.89
N LYS A 44 -26.64 -11.87 -18.21
CA LYS A 44 -26.31 -11.87 -16.77
C LYS A 44 -24.80 -11.79 -16.55
N PRO A 45 -24.34 -11.11 -15.46
CA PRO A 45 -22.94 -11.15 -15.05
C PRO A 45 -22.41 -12.58 -14.93
N GLY A 46 -21.22 -12.83 -15.52
CA GLY A 46 -20.63 -14.16 -15.56
C GLY A 46 -21.16 -15.09 -16.66
N GLU A 47 -22.13 -14.66 -17.45
CA GLU A 47 -22.65 -15.44 -18.60
C GLU A 47 -21.63 -15.48 -19.73
N ARG A 48 -21.49 -16.64 -20.35
CA ARG A 48 -20.56 -16.85 -21.47
C ARG A 48 -21.13 -16.33 -22.76
N LEU A 49 -20.38 -15.49 -23.48
CA LEU A 49 -20.75 -15.02 -24.80
C LEU A 49 -20.41 -16.06 -25.92
N PRO A 50 -21.07 -15.97 -27.04
CA PRO A 50 -20.74 -16.79 -28.20
C PRO A 50 -19.28 -16.60 -28.64
N PRO A 51 -18.62 -17.67 -29.17
CA PRO A 51 -17.32 -17.50 -29.79
C PRO A 51 -17.39 -16.47 -30.93
N GLN A 52 -16.38 -15.59 -31.01
CA GLN A 52 -16.38 -14.48 -31.97
C GLN A 52 -16.67 -14.93 -33.43
N ARG A 53 -16.10 -16.06 -33.85
CA ARG A 53 -16.35 -16.63 -35.20
C ARG A 53 -17.80 -17.01 -35.41
N GLN A 54 -18.44 -17.57 -34.39
CA GLN A 54 -19.85 -17.97 -34.46
C GLN A 54 -20.76 -16.74 -34.51
N LEU A 55 -20.51 -15.74 -33.70
CA LEU A 55 -21.27 -14.49 -33.69
C LEU A 55 -21.09 -13.73 -35.01
N ALA A 56 -19.89 -13.73 -35.61
CA ALA A 56 -19.61 -13.12 -36.90
C ALA A 56 -20.46 -13.77 -38.02
N ALA A 57 -20.49 -15.10 -38.04
CA ALA A 57 -21.30 -15.85 -39.01
C ALA A 57 -22.82 -15.62 -38.84
N GLN A 58 -23.30 -15.50 -37.60
CA GLN A 58 -24.74 -15.30 -37.32
C GLN A 58 -25.23 -13.89 -37.65
N LEU A 59 -24.34 -12.89 -37.52
CA LEU A 59 -24.64 -11.47 -37.77
C LEU A 59 -24.29 -11.05 -39.21
N ASP A 60 -23.76 -11.98 -40.04
CA ASP A 60 -23.25 -11.70 -41.37
C ASP A 60 -22.31 -10.50 -41.41
N VAL A 61 -21.28 -10.54 -40.54
CA VAL A 61 -20.24 -9.52 -40.43
C VAL A 61 -18.85 -10.14 -40.39
N ASP A 62 -17.80 -9.35 -40.72
CA ASP A 62 -16.44 -9.81 -40.61
C ASP A 62 -16.01 -10.08 -39.15
N LEU A 63 -15.16 -11.09 -38.95
CA LEU A 63 -14.60 -11.42 -37.66
C LEU A 63 -13.92 -10.20 -36.98
N THR A 64 -13.25 -9.34 -37.79
CA THR A 64 -12.64 -8.12 -37.35
C THR A 64 -13.63 -7.12 -36.70
N THR A 65 -14.88 -7.11 -37.23
CA THR A 65 -15.96 -6.29 -36.68
C THR A 65 -16.35 -6.77 -35.29
N ILE A 66 -16.48 -8.09 -35.08
CA ILE A 66 -16.76 -8.67 -33.76
C ILE A 66 -15.62 -8.49 -32.81
N THR A 67 -14.36 -8.66 -33.26
CA THR A 67 -13.18 -8.42 -32.41
C THR A 67 -13.17 -6.97 -31.90
N ARG A 68 -13.40 -6.00 -32.80
CA ARG A 68 -13.49 -4.57 -32.40
C ARG A 68 -14.67 -4.29 -31.48
N ALA A 69 -15.81 -4.93 -31.66
CA ALA A 69 -16.96 -4.79 -30.78
C ALA A 69 -16.68 -5.35 -29.38
N TYR A 70 -16.01 -6.49 -29.29
CA TYR A 70 -15.63 -7.10 -28.02
C TYR A 70 -14.53 -6.30 -27.30
N ASP A 71 -13.59 -5.71 -28.05
CA ASP A 71 -12.57 -4.83 -27.48
C ASP A 71 -13.20 -3.53 -26.95
N GLU A 72 -14.16 -2.97 -27.68
CA GLU A 72 -14.94 -1.81 -27.23
C GLU A 72 -15.75 -2.15 -25.97
N ALA A 73 -16.42 -3.30 -25.95
CA ALA A 73 -17.17 -3.74 -24.78
C ALA A 73 -16.26 -4.02 -23.56
N ARG A 74 -15.01 -4.51 -23.78
CA ARG A 74 -13.99 -4.61 -22.70
C ARG A 74 -13.56 -3.23 -22.19
N ARG A 75 -13.34 -2.26 -23.07
CA ARG A 75 -13.04 -0.87 -22.66
C ARG A 75 -14.15 -0.26 -21.82
N ARG A 76 -15.39 -0.63 -22.08
CA ARG A 76 -16.58 -0.24 -21.28
C ARG A 76 -16.79 -1.10 -20.03
N ASN A 77 -15.87 -2.01 -19.69
CA ASN A 77 -15.99 -2.98 -18.59
C ASN A 77 -17.25 -3.86 -18.64
N LEU A 78 -17.78 -4.11 -19.82
CA LEU A 78 -18.94 -4.98 -20.02
C LEU A 78 -18.55 -6.45 -20.17
N LEU A 79 -17.33 -6.72 -20.65
CA LEU A 79 -16.82 -8.06 -20.95
C LEU A 79 -15.46 -8.31 -20.31
N GLU A 80 -15.23 -9.57 -19.93
CA GLU A 80 -13.92 -10.08 -19.48
C GLU A 80 -13.53 -11.31 -20.31
N GLY A 81 -12.23 -11.39 -20.68
CA GLY A 81 -11.66 -12.57 -21.33
C GLY A 81 -11.12 -13.55 -20.28
N ARG A 82 -11.50 -14.83 -20.34
CA ARG A 82 -10.95 -15.89 -19.47
C ARG A 82 -10.04 -16.83 -20.25
N GLY A 83 -9.17 -16.28 -21.11
CA GLY A 83 -8.21 -17.02 -21.93
C GLY A 83 -8.91 -18.07 -22.83
N ALA A 84 -8.42 -19.31 -22.83
CA ALA A 84 -8.99 -20.42 -23.61
C ALA A 84 -10.47 -20.78 -23.26
N ARG A 85 -10.99 -20.27 -22.12
CA ARG A 85 -12.38 -20.52 -21.70
C ARG A 85 -13.40 -19.62 -22.40
N GLY A 86 -12.95 -18.57 -23.09
CA GLY A 86 -13.82 -17.68 -23.88
C GLY A 86 -14.01 -16.28 -23.26
N THR A 87 -15.02 -15.56 -23.77
CA THR A 87 -15.41 -14.22 -23.31
C THR A 87 -16.70 -14.31 -22.49
N TYR A 88 -16.75 -13.60 -21.39
CA TYR A 88 -17.85 -13.59 -20.44
C TYR A 88 -18.34 -12.16 -20.19
N VAL A 89 -19.60 -12.01 -19.82
CA VAL A 89 -20.11 -10.76 -19.27
C VAL A 89 -19.38 -10.47 -17.97
N ALA A 90 -18.81 -9.27 -17.86
CA ALA A 90 -18.07 -8.89 -16.67
C ALA A 90 -18.99 -8.94 -15.45
N VAL A 91 -18.51 -9.56 -14.38
CA VAL A 91 -19.18 -9.46 -13.08
C VAL A 91 -18.90 -8.05 -12.58
N PRO A 92 -19.93 -7.22 -12.26
CA PRO A 92 -19.69 -5.93 -11.66
C PRO A 92 -18.77 -6.12 -10.46
N LYS A 93 -17.58 -5.56 -10.50
CA LYS A 93 -16.78 -5.42 -9.29
C LYS A 93 -17.64 -4.54 -8.39
N VAL A 94 -18.20 -5.11 -7.33
CA VAL A 94 -18.99 -4.36 -6.35
C VAL A 94 -18.05 -3.30 -5.83
N GLU A 95 -18.19 -2.07 -6.29
CA GLU A 95 -17.54 -0.93 -5.68
C GLU A 95 -18.23 -0.76 -4.33
N LEU A 96 -17.59 -1.30 -3.29
CA LEU A 96 -18.09 -1.30 -1.92
C LEU A 96 -18.22 0.11 -1.33
N THR A 97 -17.72 1.15 -2.02
CA THR A 97 -17.81 2.53 -1.54
C THR A 97 -17.90 3.54 -2.68
N SER A 98 -18.92 4.41 -2.63
CA SER A 98 -19.01 5.65 -3.44
C SER A 98 -17.99 6.71 -3.00
N ILE A 99 -17.26 6.48 -1.89
CA ILE A 99 -16.29 7.39 -1.29
C ILE A 99 -14.94 7.25 -2.01
N LEU A 100 -14.38 8.38 -2.44
CA LEU A 100 -13.01 8.46 -2.91
C LEU A 100 -12.06 8.46 -1.71
N ASP A 101 -11.51 7.29 -1.41
CA ASP A 101 -10.65 7.13 -0.22
C ASP A 101 -9.23 7.64 -0.46
N LEU A 102 -8.95 8.86 0.00
CA LEU A 102 -7.62 9.46 0.06
C LEU A 102 -7.00 9.34 1.47
N SER A 103 -7.59 8.54 2.37
CA SER A 103 -7.10 8.35 3.73
C SER A 103 -6.11 7.17 3.84
N MET A 104 -6.33 6.09 3.07
CA MET A 104 -5.55 4.86 3.15
C MET A 104 -4.25 4.97 2.35
N ASN A 105 -3.09 4.91 3.00
CA ASN A 105 -1.79 5.02 2.34
C ASN A 105 -1.35 3.67 1.75
N THR A 106 -1.79 3.40 0.53
CA THR A 106 -1.45 2.21 -0.26
C THR A 106 -0.65 2.60 -1.50
N PRO A 107 0.16 1.70 -2.08
CA PRO A 107 0.79 1.95 -3.37
C PRO A 107 -0.28 2.06 -4.48
N PRO A 108 -0.05 2.90 -5.48
CA PRO A 108 -0.90 2.95 -6.68
C PRO A 108 -0.72 1.69 -7.53
N PRO A 109 -1.65 1.41 -8.46
CA PRO A 109 -1.44 0.41 -9.48
C PRO A 109 -0.12 0.67 -10.24
N PRO A 110 0.71 -0.34 -10.47
CA PRO A 110 2.02 -0.14 -11.10
C PRO A 110 1.87 0.21 -12.58
N ASP A 111 2.55 1.26 -13.04
CA ASP A 111 2.56 1.61 -14.46
C ASP A 111 3.34 0.58 -15.29
N GLY A 112 2.73 0.07 -16.36
CA GLY A 112 3.34 -0.90 -17.28
C GLY A 112 3.46 -2.33 -16.75
N VAL A 113 2.81 -2.69 -15.63
CA VAL A 113 2.80 -4.04 -15.07
C VAL A 113 1.36 -4.54 -14.92
N ASP A 114 1.04 -5.67 -15.53
CA ASP A 114 -0.21 -6.38 -15.25
C ASP A 114 -0.06 -7.14 -13.92
N PHE A 115 -0.64 -6.56 -12.87
CA PHE A 115 -0.53 -7.10 -11.52
C PHE A 115 -1.27 -8.44 -11.37
N ASP A 116 -2.41 -8.63 -12.05
CA ASP A 116 -3.19 -9.87 -11.98
C ASP A 116 -2.43 -11.03 -12.64
N ASP A 117 -1.76 -10.78 -13.76
CA ASP A 117 -0.93 -11.78 -14.42
C ASP A 117 0.34 -12.08 -13.62
N LEU A 118 0.98 -11.06 -13.03
CA LEU A 118 2.14 -11.23 -12.15
C LEU A 118 1.80 -12.11 -10.94
N MET A 119 0.66 -11.87 -10.31
CA MET A 119 0.15 -12.69 -9.20
C MET A 119 -0.10 -14.14 -9.61
N LYS A 120 -0.77 -14.38 -10.74
CA LYS A 120 -1.05 -15.73 -11.24
C LYS A 120 0.23 -16.50 -11.56
N GLN A 121 1.18 -15.84 -12.25
CA GLN A 121 2.46 -16.44 -12.60
C GLN A 121 3.29 -16.76 -11.35
N GLY A 122 3.43 -15.80 -10.42
CA GLY A 122 4.18 -16.00 -9.19
C GLY A 122 3.62 -17.11 -8.32
N LEU A 123 2.28 -17.16 -8.13
CA LEU A 123 1.65 -18.24 -7.39
C LEU A 123 1.83 -19.60 -8.07
N SER A 124 1.69 -19.67 -9.40
CA SER A 124 1.96 -20.91 -10.15
C SER A 124 3.38 -21.39 -9.98
N GLN A 125 4.35 -20.48 -10.05
CA GLN A 125 5.77 -20.81 -9.84
C GLN A 125 6.04 -21.31 -8.42
N VAL A 126 5.50 -20.64 -7.39
CA VAL A 126 5.61 -21.10 -6.00
C VAL A 126 5.06 -22.51 -5.84
N LEU A 127 3.87 -22.80 -6.40
CA LEU A 127 3.25 -24.12 -6.29
C LEU A 127 3.99 -25.22 -7.06
N ILE A 128 4.71 -24.88 -8.12
CA ILE A 128 5.51 -25.84 -8.90
C ILE A 128 6.88 -26.07 -8.28
N SER A 129 7.53 -25.02 -7.78
CA SER A 129 8.94 -25.05 -7.35
C SER A 129 9.12 -25.20 -5.85
N ALA A 130 8.13 -24.80 -5.04
CA ALA A 130 8.23 -24.95 -3.60
C ALA A 130 8.04 -26.41 -3.19
N ASP A 131 8.93 -26.89 -2.31
CA ASP A 131 8.64 -28.11 -1.57
C ASP A 131 7.36 -27.89 -0.77
N SER A 132 6.32 -28.69 -1.05
CA SER A 132 5.05 -28.61 -0.33
C SER A 132 5.24 -28.76 1.19
N ALA A 133 6.27 -29.45 1.65
CA ALA A 133 6.64 -29.55 3.06
C ALA A 133 6.99 -28.17 3.66
N LEU A 134 7.63 -27.26 2.91
CA LEU A 134 7.93 -25.91 3.39
C LEU A 134 6.64 -25.08 3.61
N LEU A 135 5.64 -25.25 2.76
CA LEU A 135 4.34 -24.57 2.91
C LEU A 135 3.49 -25.16 4.06
N MET A 136 3.76 -26.40 4.47
CA MET A 136 3.05 -27.13 5.52
C MET A 136 3.75 -27.09 6.88
N THR A 137 4.87 -26.36 7.01
CA THR A 137 5.71 -26.33 8.20
C THR A 137 5.71 -24.95 8.87
N TYR A 138 5.88 -24.93 10.19
CA TYR A 138 6.08 -23.70 10.94
C TYR A 138 7.53 -23.21 10.87
N HIS A 139 7.75 -21.99 10.39
CA HIS A 139 9.07 -21.33 10.29
C HIS A 139 9.30 -20.39 11.48
N LEU A 140 9.37 -20.94 12.70
CA LEU A 140 9.42 -20.17 13.95
C LEU A 140 10.71 -19.36 14.17
N GLY A 141 11.75 -19.60 13.37
CA GLY A 141 13.03 -18.88 13.41
C GLY A 141 13.05 -17.58 12.58
N GLY A 142 11.88 -17.02 12.24
CA GLY A 142 11.81 -15.77 11.48
C GLY A 142 11.87 -15.96 9.96
N GLY A 143 11.22 -16.98 9.44
CA GLY A 143 11.16 -17.34 8.03
C GLY A 143 12.09 -18.52 7.67
N SER A 144 11.90 -19.10 6.48
CA SER A 144 12.80 -20.10 5.94
C SER A 144 14.17 -19.48 5.60
N ASP A 145 15.18 -20.32 5.37
CA ASP A 145 16.51 -19.83 4.93
C ASP A 145 16.42 -19.06 3.60
N SER A 146 15.60 -19.54 2.68
CA SER A 146 15.32 -18.90 1.39
C SER A 146 14.66 -17.51 1.57
N ASP A 147 13.68 -17.39 2.49
CA ASP A 147 13.00 -16.12 2.75
C ASP A 147 13.95 -15.09 3.37
N ARG A 148 14.81 -15.51 4.30
CA ARG A 148 15.81 -14.62 4.90
C ARG A 148 16.88 -14.17 3.89
N LYS A 149 17.33 -15.07 2.98
CA LYS A 149 18.23 -14.71 1.88
C LYS A 149 17.58 -13.70 0.92
N ALA A 150 16.31 -13.89 0.58
CA ALA A 150 15.57 -12.92 -0.22
C ALA A 150 15.42 -11.58 0.52
N GLY A 151 15.19 -11.59 1.83
CA GLY A 151 15.18 -10.40 2.65
C GLY A 151 16.52 -9.67 2.68
N ALA A 152 17.64 -10.40 2.79
CA ALA A 152 18.98 -9.82 2.69
C ALA A 152 19.22 -9.18 1.32
N LYS A 153 18.81 -9.84 0.22
CA LYS A 153 18.86 -9.27 -1.13
C LYS A 153 17.98 -8.02 -1.28
N TRP A 154 16.77 -8.01 -0.69
CA TRP A 154 15.89 -6.84 -0.68
C TRP A 154 16.51 -5.64 0.03
N LEU A 155 17.28 -5.88 1.09
CA LEU A 155 17.93 -4.85 1.89
C LEU A 155 19.31 -4.43 1.33
N GLU A 156 19.86 -5.13 0.34
CA GLU A 156 21.17 -4.87 -0.23
C GLU A 156 21.38 -3.43 -0.74
N PRO A 157 20.40 -2.76 -1.39
CA PRO A 157 20.56 -1.37 -1.81
C PRO A 157 20.81 -0.39 -0.66
N MET A 158 20.36 -0.72 0.55
CA MET A 158 20.47 0.11 1.75
C MET A 158 21.73 -0.17 2.56
N PHE A 159 22.13 -1.46 2.64
CA PHE A 159 23.14 -1.93 3.60
C PHE A 159 24.35 -2.61 2.96
N GLY A 160 24.33 -2.82 1.63
CA GLY A 160 25.28 -3.72 0.99
C GLY A 160 25.01 -5.19 1.38
N GLN A 161 26.02 -6.02 1.30
CA GLN A 161 25.90 -7.45 1.60
C GLN A 161 25.62 -7.70 3.08
N LEU A 162 24.54 -8.43 3.38
CA LEU A 162 24.09 -8.78 4.72
C LEU A 162 24.15 -10.29 4.96
N ASP A 163 24.36 -10.67 6.23
CA ASP A 163 24.16 -12.05 6.66
C ASP A 163 22.63 -12.30 6.82
N ALA A 164 22.13 -13.28 6.06
CA ALA A 164 20.70 -13.63 6.12
C ALA A 164 20.24 -14.07 7.53
N ARG A 165 21.16 -14.45 8.43
CA ARG A 165 20.85 -14.77 9.83
C ARG A 165 20.44 -13.56 10.67
N GLU A 166 20.83 -12.35 10.23
CA GLU A 166 20.44 -11.08 10.88
C GLU A 166 19.04 -10.62 10.44
N VAL A 167 18.47 -11.22 9.39
CA VAL A 167 17.19 -10.84 8.82
C VAL A 167 16.08 -11.74 9.34
N VAL A 168 15.00 -11.13 9.83
CA VAL A 168 13.79 -11.81 10.28
C VAL A 168 12.62 -11.45 9.37
N VAL A 169 11.87 -12.44 8.95
CA VAL A 169 10.64 -12.28 8.13
C VAL A 169 9.43 -12.19 9.05
N CYS A 170 8.71 -11.08 8.94
CA CYS A 170 7.56 -10.75 9.79
C CYS A 170 6.25 -10.62 8.98
N PRO A 171 5.07 -10.82 9.60
CA PRO A 171 3.77 -10.58 8.96
C PRO A 171 3.45 -9.07 8.85
N GLY A 172 4.34 -8.30 8.23
CA GLY A 172 4.26 -6.87 8.00
C GLY A 172 4.83 -6.02 9.15
N ALA A 173 5.06 -4.71 8.86
CA ALA A 173 5.68 -3.78 9.81
C ALA A 173 4.88 -3.62 11.12
N GLN A 174 3.55 -3.68 11.09
CA GLN A 174 2.74 -3.54 12.31
C GLN A 174 3.05 -4.64 13.34
N ALA A 175 3.21 -5.88 12.88
CA ALA A 175 3.61 -6.98 13.76
C ALA A 175 5.06 -6.80 14.24
N ALA A 176 5.95 -6.30 13.39
CA ALA A 176 7.33 -6.00 13.77
C ALA A 176 7.40 -4.91 14.86
N ILE A 177 6.67 -3.80 14.70
CA ILE A 177 6.59 -2.71 15.70
C ILE A 177 6.02 -3.24 17.03
N ALA A 178 4.96 -4.03 16.99
CA ALA A 178 4.36 -4.62 18.18
C ALA A 178 5.34 -5.55 18.90
N ALA A 179 6.01 -6.45 18.17
CA ALA A 179 6.99 -7.38 18.73
C ALA A 179 8.23 -6.64 19.30
N LEU A 180 8.72 -5.60 18.63
CA LEU A 180 9.83 -4.77 19.14
C LEU A 180 9.42 -3.99 20.38
N THR A 181 8.21 -3.45 20.43
CA THR A 181 7.67 -2.81 21.64
C THR A 181 7.69 -3.77 22.83
N LEU A 182 7.22 -5.01 22.64
CA LEU A 182 7.24 -6.04 23.70
C LEU A 182 8.67 -6.50 24.05
N ALA A 183 9.54 -6.65 23.05
CA ALA A 183 10.89 -7.16 23.25
C ALA A 183 11.84 -6.16 23.93
N LEU A 184 11.67 -4.85 23.68
CA LEU A 184 12.60 -3.82 24.09
C LEU A 184 12.12 -2.99 25.28
N THR A 185 10.84 -3.11 25.67
CA THR A 185 10.27 -2.28 26.74
C THR A 185 9.40 -3.12 27.68
N GLU A 186 9.19 -2.60 28.91
CA GLU A 186 8.26 -3.16 29.88
C GLU A 186 7.00 -2.26 30.03
N PRO A 187 5.89 -2.75 30.60
CA PRO A 187 4.74 -1.92 30.93
C PRO A 187 5.13 -0.72 31.81
N GLY A 188 4.69 0.49 31.42
CA GLY A 188 5.05 1.75 32.05
C GLY A 188 6.26 2.45 31.43
N ASP A 189 7.03 1.76 30.59
CA ASP A 189 8.17 2.37 29.92
C ASP A 189 7.78 3.47 28.91
N VAL A 190 8.71 4.38 28.67
CA VAL A 190 8.58 5.48 27.74
C VAL A 190 9.15 5.10 26.37
N ILE A 191 8.38 5.42 25.33
CA ILE A 191 8.79 5.40 23.94
C ILE A 191 8.88 6.85 23.46
N LEU A 192 10.01 7.26 22.92
CA LEU A 192 10.16 8.58 22.30
C LEU A 192 9.79 8.51 20.81
N ALA A 193 9.01 9.46 20.33
CA ALA A 193 8.65 9.60 18.94
C ALA A 193 8.49 11.08 18.54
N GLU A 194 8.38 11.36 17.26
CA GLU A 194 8.06 12.70 16.76
C GLU A 194 6.65 13.12 17.19
N PRO A 195 6.32 14.45 17.20
CA PRO A 195 5.00 14.94 17.61
C PRO A 195 3.87 14.41 16.74
N THR A 196 4.18 14.09 15.48
CA THR A 196 3.31 13.35 14.54
C THR A 196 4.02 12.09 14.09
N THR A 197 3.39 10.93 14.31
CA THR A 197 4.00 9.62 14.03
C THR A 197 2.97 8.63 13.49
N TYR A 198 3.45 7.47 13.06
CA TYR A 198 2.59 6.40 12.55
C TYR A 198 1.56 5.94 13.61
N PRO A 199 0.25 5.95 13.29
CA PRO A 199 -0.79 5.58 14.27
C PRO A 199 -0.66 4.15 14.81
N GLY A 200 -0.05 3.24 14.02
CA GLY A 200 0.18 1.86 14.43
C GLY A 200 1.16 1.73 15.61
N LEU A 201 2.14 2.62 15.75
CA LEU A 201 2.99 2.70 16.96
C LEU A 201 2.14 3.05 18.19
N ARG A 202 1.28 4.08 18.07
CA ARG A 202 0.41 4.51 19.17
C ARG A 202 -0.51 3.38 19.62
N ALA A 203 -1.11 2.68 18.65
CA ALA A 203 -1.98 1.54 18.95
C ALA A 203 -1.23 0.45 19.72
N ALA A 204 -0.02 0.08 19.29
CA ALA A 204 0.80 -0.91 19.98
C ALA A 204 1.21 -0.45 21.38
N ALA A 205 1.72 0.77 21.52
CA ALA A 205 2.13 1.33 22.81
C ALA A 205 0.98 1.36 23.82
N THR A 206 -0.20 1.84 23.40
CA THR A 206 -1.40 1.89 24.24
C THR A 206 -1.84 0.49 24.70
N GLN A 207 -1.92 -0.46 23.77
CA GLN A 207 -2.35 -1.83 24.07
C GLN A 207 -1.40 -2.55 25.05
N PHE A 208 -0.12 -2.23 24.95
CA PHE A 208 0.88 -2.85 25.83
C PHE A 208 1.22 -2.04 27.08
N GLY A 209 0.52 -0.94 27.36
CA GLY A 209 0.70 -0.11 28.52
C GLY A 209 2.00 0.68 28.53
N ARG A 210 2.51 1.10 27.35
CA ARG A 210 3.67 1.99 27.21
C ARG A 210 3.22 3.44 27.02
N HIS A 211 4.06 4.38 27.39
CA HIS A 211 3.81 5.81 27.24
C HIS A 211 4.61 6.39 26.10
N ILE A 212 3.95 7.08 25.15
CA ILE A 212 4.66 7.80 24.11
C ILE A 212 4.87 9.26 24.56
N ILE A 213 6.11 9.73 24.50
CA ILE A 213 6.47 11.11 24.74
C ILE A 213 6.95 11.72 23.42
N ALA A 214 6.37 12.86 23.06
CA ALA A 214 6.72 13.61 21.87
C ALA A 214 8.08 14.31 22.06
N VAL A 215 9.00 14.09 21.15
CA VAL A 215 10.25 14.85 21.01
C VAL A 215 10.07 15.86 19.89
N GLY A 216 10.37 17.13 20.13
CA GLY A 216 10.17 18.18 19.14
C GLY A 216 10.86 17.89 17.81
N ALA A 217 10.21 18.29 16.74
CA ALA A 217 10.66 18.11 15.36
C ALA A 217 10.57 19.44 14.61
N ASP A 218 11.42 19.60 13.60
CA ASP A 218 11.42 20.71 12.66
C ASP A 218 11.22 20.20 11.21
N GLN A 219 11.46 21.03 10.23
CA GLN A 219 11.39 20.68 8.81
C GLN A 219 12.36 19.56 8.37
N HIS A 220 13.26 19.14 9.23
CA HIS A 220 14.25 18.09 9.00
C HIS A 220 14.01 16.85 9.89
N GLY A 221 12.86 16.77 10.56
CA GLY A 221 12.51 15.72 11.49
C GLY A 221 12.94 15.98 12.92
N MET A 222 13.03 14.95 13.78
CA MET A 222 13.34 15.04 15.20
C MET A 222 14.59 15.89 15.51
N VAL A 223 14.46 16.83 16.43
CA VAL A 223 15.54 17.76 16.83
C VAL A 223 16.52 17.06 17.78
N PRO A 224 17.84 16.98 17.43
CA PRO A 224 18.83 16.21 18.21
C PRO A 224 18.95 16.64 19.66
N GLY A 225 19.06 17.94 19.93
CA GLY A 225 19.17 18.44 21.31
C GLY A 225 17.94 18.10 22.16
N MET A 226 16.76 18.10 21.58
CA MET A 226 15.53 17.72 22.28
C MET A 226 15.48 16.19 22.53
N LEU A 227 16.01 15.38 21.60
CA LEU A 227 16.15 13.94 21.83
C LEU A 227 17.10 13.66 22.99
N GLU A 228 18.27 14.29 23.03
CA GLU A 228 19.25 14.07 24.08
C GLU A 228 18.68 14.46 25.46
N GLU A 229 17.97 15.59 25.53
CA GLU A 229 17.31 16.04 26.76
C GLU A 229 16.19 15.05 27.17
N ALA A 230 15.35 14.60 26.23
CA ALA A 230 14.30 13.64 26.51
C ALA A 230 14.85 12.27 26.97
N CYS A 231 15.96 11.81 26.40
CA CYS A 231 16.64 10.59 26.84
C CYS A 231 17.15 10.73 28.31
N ARG A 232 17.69 11.87 28.63
CA ARG A 232 18.17 12.16 30.00
C ARG A 232 17.05 12.21 31.03
N GLN A 233 15.93 12.87 30.68
CA GLN A 233 14.78 13.06 31.56
C GLN A 233 13.95 11.77 31.77
N HIS A 234 13.69 11.03 30.68
CA HIS A 234 12.69 9.97 30.68
C HIS A 234 13.29 8.55 30.66
N LYS A 235 14.59 8.42 30.39
CA LYS A 235 15.27 7.11 30.26
C LYS A 235 14.46 6.13 29.42
N PRO A 236 14.15 6.45 28.16
CA PRO A 236 13.23 5.69 27.33
C PRO A 236 13.73 4.27 27.05
N GLY A 237 12.82 3.33 26.93
CA GLY A 237 13.13 1.98 26.48
C GLY A 237 13.49 1.92 24.99
N LEU A 238 12.87 2.80 24.16
CA LEU A 238 13.21 2.93 22.75
C LEU A 238 12.83 4.31 22.17
N VAL A 239 13.43 4.63 21.02
CA VAL A 239 13.08 5.76 20.16
C VAL A 239 12.53 5.18 18.85
N TYR A 240 11.37 5.66 18.38
CA TYR A 240 10.80 5.27 17.10
C TYR A 240 10.95 6.41 16.09
N LEU A 241 11.46 6.08 14.89
CA LEU A 241 11.66 7.01 13.80
C LEU A 241 11.15 6.45 12.47
N ASN A 242 10.60 7.31 11.64
CA ASN A 242 10.26 7.03 10.23
C ASN A 242 10.96 8.10 9.36
N PRO A 243 12.28 7.95 9.07
CA PRO A 243 13.10 9.05 8.61
C PRO A 243 13.05 9.34 7.11
N THR A 244 12.45 8.46 6.30
CA THR A 244 12.32 8.65 4.85
C THR A 244 10.87 8.80 4.47
N LEU A 245 10.51 9.94 3.80
CA LEU A 245 9.12 10.24 3.43
C LEU A 245 8.16 10.01 4.61
N GLN A 246 8.51 10.60 5.73
CA GLN A 246 7.88 10.40 7.04
C GLN A 246 6.34 10.37 6.94
N ASN A 247 5.73 9.42 7.58
CA ASN A 247 4.27 9.35 7.66
C ASN A 247 3.77 9.99 8.98
N PRO A 248 3.13 11.20 8.92
CA PRO A 248 2.38 11.71 7.78
C PRO A 248 3.03 12.86 6.98
N THR A 249 4.14 13.44 7.42
CA THR A 249 4.64 14.74 6.95
C THR A 249 5.30 14.73 5.56
N ALA A 250 5.58 13.55 5.02
CA ALA A 250 6.32 13.33 3.77
C ALA A 250 7.74 13.96 3.75
N VAL A 251 8.29 14.27 4.92
CA VAL A 251 9.65 14.81 5.08
C VAL A 251 10.67 13.67 5.02
N THR A 252 11.78 13.87 4.32
CA THR A 252 12.94 12.99 4.38
C THR A 252 14.02 13.64 5.21
N MET A 253 14.42 12.97 6.29
CA MET A 253 15.46 13.42 7.21
C MET A 253 16.81 13.44 6.50
N PRO A 254 17.54 14.59 6.47
CA PRO A 254 18.82 14.69 5.78
C PRO A 254 19.92 13.91 6.52
N GLU A 255 20.95 13.54 5.80
CA GLU A 255 22.08 12.71 6.30
C GLU A 255 22.71 13.28 7.57
N ARG A 256 22.92 14.60 7.63
CA ARG A 256 23.47 15.27 8.82
C ARG A 256 22.63 14.98 10.07
N ARG A 257 21.30 15.10 9.96
CA ARG A 257 20.38 14.85 11.07
C ARG A 257 20.41 13.39 11.50
N ARG A 258 20.46 12.44 10.55
CA ARG A 258 20.62 11.00 10.83
C ARG A 258 21.90 10.71 11.61
N LYS A 259 23.05 11.34 11.24
CA LYS A 259 24.33 11.23 11.96
C LYS A 259 24.26 11.77 13.38
N GLU A 260 23.61 12.91 13.59
CA GLU A 260 23.42 13.52 14.90
C GLU A 260 22.58 12.59 15.81
N LEU A 261 21.45 12.07 15.33
CA LEU A 261 20.60 11.15 16.10
C LEU A 261 21.30 9.82 16.40
N ALA A 262 22.04 9.25 15.44
CA ALA A 262 22.85 8.05 15.64
C ALA A 262 23.88 8.25 16.75
N SER A 263 24.54 9.41 16.80
CA SER A 263 25.52 9.76 17.84
C SER A 263 24.87 9.88 19.21
N ILE A 264 23.68 10.46 19.31
CA ILE A 264 22.92 10.57 20.56
C ILE A 264 22.48 9.18 21.03
N ALA A 265 21.96 8.32 20.14
CA ALA A 265 21.57 6.97 20.51
C ALA A 265 22.73 6.18 21.13
N LYS A 266 23.95 6.33 20.59
CA LYS A 266 25.18 5.73 21.16
C LYS A 266 25.48 6.30 22.54
N ARG A 267 25.48 7.64 22.69
CA ARG A 267 25.80 8.29 23.97
C ARG A 267 24.79 7.98 25.06
N CYS A 268 23.51 7.96 24.72
CA CYS A 268 22.42 7.68 25.66
C CYS A 268 22.18 6.19 25.86
N ASN A 269 22.85 5.32 25.12
CA ASN A 269 22.66 3.87 25.09
C ASN A 269 21.18 3.49 24.93
N VAL A 270 20.48 4.14 23.98
CA VAL A 270 19.06 3.90 23.70
C VAL A 270 18.89 3.21 22.34
N ARG A 271 17.95 2.28 22.26
CA ARG A 271 17.59 1.61 21.00
C ARG A 271 16.75 2.54 20.12
N ILE A 272 17.03 2.56 18.83
CA ILE A 272 16.19 3.17 17.80
C ILE A 272 15.51 2.05 17.00
N VAL A 273 14.22 2.15 16.83
CA VAL A 273 13.45 1.40 15.83
C VAL A 273 13.26 2.34 14.63
N GLU A 274 13.98 2.05 13.55
CA GLU A 274 13.87 2.76 12.28
C GLU A 274 12.88 2.02 11.37
N ASP A 275 11.65 2.53 11.30
CA ASP A 275 10.59 2.02 10.41
C ASP A 275 10.65 2.76 9.07
N ASP A 276 11.20 2.12 8.06
CA ASP A 276 11.48 2.77 6.79
C ASP A 276 10.80 2.06 5.59
N PRO A 277 9.46 2.21 5.45
CA PRO A 277 8.70 1.58 4.40
C PRO A 277 8.89 2.22 3.02
N TYR A 278 9.55 3.38 2.92
CA TYR A 278 9.57 4.22 1.73
C TYR A 278 10.96 4.41 1.13
N TRP A 279 12.03 3.93 1.75
CA TRP A 279 13.40 4.17 1.30
C TRP A 279 13.59 3.82 -0.17
N LEU A 280 13.09 2.64 -0.59
CA LEU A 280 13.15 2.20 -1.97
C LEU A 280 12.23 2.99 -2.94
N LEU A 281 11.29 3.78 -2.44
CA LEU A 281 10.43 4.64 -3.26
C LEU A 281 11.00 6.05 -3.41
N ALA A 282 11.82 6.48 -2.45
CA ALA A 282 12.39 7.83 -2.43
C ALA A 282 13.47 8.02 -3.50
N ASP A 283 13.63 9.26 -3.96
CA ASP A 283 14.65 9.64 -4.93
C ASP A 283 15.95 9.95 -4.21
N ALA A 284 16.98 9.13 -4.42
CA ALA A 284 18.30 9.26 -3.78
C ALA A 284 18.25 9.52 -2.26
N PRO A 285 17.57 8.69 -1.46
CA PRO A 285 17.46 8.91 -0.02
C PRO A 285 18.82 8.74 0.67
N PRO A 286 19.08 9.47 1.78
CA PRO A 286 20.26 9.26 2.60
C PRO A 286 20.32 7.82 3.16
N ALA A 287 21.52 7.36 3.50
CA ALA A 287 21.68 6.05 4.13
C ALA A 287 20.84 5.94 5.41
N PRO A 288 20.28 4.77 5.73
CA PRO A 288 19.56 4.52 6.96
C PRO A 288 20.39 4.84 8.21
N ILE A 289 19.74 5.24 9.31
CA ILE A 289 20.42 5.44 10.61
C ILE A 289 21.05 4.13 11.07
N ALA A 290 20.45 3.00 10.74
CA ALA A 290 20.96 1.66 11.03
C ALA A 290 22.32 1.36 10.38
N VAL A 291 22.72 2.07 9.31
CA VAL A 291 24.09 2.02 8.77
C VAL A 291 25.08 2.78 9.65
N LEU A 292 24.65 3.90 10.24
CA LEU A 292 25.48 4.80 11.03
C LEU A 292 25.66 4.32 12.49
N ALA A 293 24.68 3.60 13.01
CA ALA A 293 24.66 3.08 14.38
C ALA A 293 24.12 1.64 14.43
N PRO A 294 24.83 0.67 13.82
CA PRO A 294 24.34 -0.69 13.62
C PRO A 294 24.02 -1.44 14.92
N GLU A 295 24.69 -1.09 16.02
CA GLU A 295 24.47 -1.70 17.33
C GLU A 295 23.27 -1.13 18.08
N GLN A 296 22.84 0.10 17.76
CA GLN A 296 21.74 0.80 18.44
C GLN A 296 20.43 0.75 17.66
N VAL A 297 20.47 0.44 16.35
CA VAL A 297 19.30 0.60 15.47
C VAL A 297 18.83 -0.76 14.94
N ILE A 298 17.55 -1.03 15.15
CA ILE A 298 16.81 -2.12 14.50
C ILE A 298 16.04 -1.50 13.34
N TYR A 299 16.18 -2.08 12.14
CA TYR A 299 15.60 -1.56 10.92
C TYR A 299 14.43 -2.41 10.42
N ILE A 300 13.34 -1.78 10.03
CA ILE A 300 12.14 -2.42 9.47
C ILE A 300 11.95 -1.96 8.03
N SER A 301 11.89 -2.92 7.09
CA SER A 301 11.49 -2.70 5.70
C SER A 301 10.27 -3.53 5.37
N THR A 302 9.17 -2.90 4.99
CA THR A 302 7.94 -3.59 4.62
C THR A 302 7.69 -3.59 3.12
N LEU A 303 7.23 -4.70 2.57
CA LEU A 303 6.83 -4.81 1.17
C LEU A 303 5.49 -4.10 0.87
N SER A 304 4.75 -3.72 1.92
CA SER A 304 3.38 -3.17 1.78
C SER A 304 3.30 -1.85 1.03
N LYS A 305 4.41 -1.07 0.95
CA LYS A 305 4.44 0.24 0.29
C LYS A 305 5.17 0.19 -1.04
N CYS A 306 6.17 -0.67 -1.15
CA CYS A 306 6.99 -0.83 -2.35
C CYS A 306 6.41 -1.84 -3.35
N LEU A 307 5.59 -2.79 -2.89
CA LEU A 307 4.96 -3.82 -3.72
C LEU A 307 3.45 -3.82 -3.55
N THR A 308 2.96 -4.54 -2.53
CA THR A 308 1.53 -4.61 -2.23
C THR A 308 1.27 -4.92 -0.76
N PRO A 309 0.27 -4.28 -0.13
CA PRO A 309 -0.12 -4.62 1.25
C PRO A 309 -0.67 -6.05 1.38
N GLY A 310 -1.12 -6.68 0.30
CA GLY A 310 -1.67 -8.03 0.29
C GLY A 310 -0.68 -9.12 0.68
N LEU A 311 0.62 -8.93 0.47
CA LEU A 311 1.66 -9.89 0.86
C LEU A 311 1.78 -10.03 2.39
N ARG A 312 1.54 -8.97 3.15
CA ARG A 312 1.76 -8.96 4.60
C ARG A 312 3.15 -9.45 5.01
N VAL A 313 4.20 -9.00 4.32
CA VAL A 313 5.60 -9.35 4.59
C VAL A 313 6.40 -8.08 4.91
N ALA A 314 7.25 -8.18 5.92
CA ALA A 314 8.29 -7.21 6.25
C ALA A 314 9.57 -7.94 6.63
N PHE A 315 10.69 -7.30 6.39
CA PHE A 315 12.01 -7.72 6.82
C PHE A 315 12.49 -6.84 7.96
N VAL A 316 12.95 -7.46 9.04
CA VAL A 316 13.52 -6.78 10.21
C VAL A 316 14.98 -7.16 10.32
N LEU A 317 15.87 -6.17 10.29
CA LEU A 317 17.31 -6.36 10.49
C LEU A 317 17.65 -6.18 11.95
N ILE A 318 18.06 -7.27 12.62
CA ILE A 318 18.46 -7.32 14.03
C ILE A 318 19.81 -8.02 14.13
N ARG A 319 20.85 -7.24 14.41
CA ARG A 319 22.23 -7.76 14.45
C ARG A 319 22.54 -8.51 15.74
N ASP A 320 22.03 -8.01 16.87
CA ASP A 320 22.24 -8.68 18.16
C ASP A 320 21.44 -9.98 18.25
N PRO A 321 22.08 -11.15 18.45
CA PRO A 321 21.38 -12.44 18.53
C PRO A 321 20.40 -12.54 19.72
N HIS A 322 20.72 -11.92 20.87
CA HIS A 322 19.85 -11.97 22.04
C HIS A 322 18.59 -11.12 21.82
N GLU A 323 18.75 -9.93 21.23
CA GLU A 323 17.59 -9.11 20.87
C GLU A 323 16.72 -9.80 19.82
N ARG A 324 17.34 -10.48 18.86
CA ARG A 324 16.61 -11.25 17.85
C ARG A 324 15.79 -12.38 18.48
N GLU A 325 16.36 -13.13 19.44
CA GLU A 325 15.59 -14.15 20.16
C GLU A 325 14.44 -13.58 20.99
N ARG A 326 14.65 -12.46 21.68
CA ARG A 326 13.57 -11.75 22.40
C ARG A 326 12.48 -11.29 21.44
N PHE A 327 12.86 -10.72 20.30
CA PHE A 327 11.94 -10.32 19.25
C PHE A 327 11.13 -11.50 18.73
N LEU A 328 11.77 -12.61 18.40
CA LEU A 328 11.11 -13.82 17.93
C LEU A 328 10.15 -14.39 18.99
N ALA A 329 10.54 -14.38 20.26
CA ALA A 329 9.67 -14.80 21.36
C ALA A 329 8.41 -13.92 21.46
N ALA A 330 8.59 -12.58 21.37
CA ALA A 330 7.47 -11.65 21.36
C ALA A 330 6.58 -11.83 20.11
N LEU A 331 7.16 -11.98 18.93
CA LEU A 331 6.41 -12.19 17.68
C LEU A 331 5.56 -13.47 17.74
N ARG A 332 6.13 -14.56 18.25
CA ARG A 332 5.42 -15.84 18.40
C ARG A 332 4.21 -15.76 19.34
N SER A 333 4.24 -14.86 20.32
CA SER A 333 3.15 -14.76 21.30
C SER A 333 1.81 -14.29 20.73
N PHE A 334 1.81 -13.61 19.56
CA PHE A 334 0.57 -13.07 18.98
C PHE A 334 0.42 -13.27 17.45
N ALA A 335 1.52 -13.41 16.70
CA ALA A 335 1.46 -13.52 15.24
C ALA A 335 2.10 -14.81 14.71
N LEU A 336 2.82 -15.53 15.55
CA LEU A 336 3.54 -16.77 15.27
C LEU A 336 4.64 -16.62 14.20
N MET A 337 4.25 -16.38 12.92
CA MET A 337 5.15 -16.23 11.78
C MET A 337 4.45 -15.51 10.62
N ALA A 338 5.18 -15.10 9.59
CA ALA A 338 4.60 -14.70 8.31
C ALA A 338 3.94 -15.91 7.62
N ALA A 339 2.86 -15.67 6.87
CA ALA A 339 2.19 -16.74 6.14
C ALA A 339 3.14 -17.35 5.08
N PRO A 340 3.40 -18.67 5.09
CA PRO A 340 4.42 -19.27 4.22
C PRO A 340 4.18 -19.03 2.73
N LEU A 341 2.94 -19.06 2.27
CA LEU A 341 2.61 -18.86 0.86
C LEU A 341 2.96 -17.44 0.38
N THR A 342 2.62 -16.41 1.16
CA THR A 342 2.90 -15.01 0.78
C THR A 342 4.38 -14.67 0.98
N ALA A 343 5.06 -15.29 1.95
CA ALA A 343 6.51 -15.18 2.11
C ALA A 343 7.25 -15.82 0.93
N ALA A 344 6.84 -17.02 0.50
CA ALA A 344 7.41 -17.69 -0.67
C ALA A 344 7.16 -16.90 -1.97
N LEU A 345 5.98 -16.30 -2.14
CA LEU A 345 5.69 -15.43 -3.28
C LEU A 345 6.58 -14.17 -3.28
N ALA A 346 6.75 -13.53 -2.13
CA ALA A 346 7.66 -12.39 -1.99
C ALA A 346 9.10 -12.79 -2.31
N THR A 347 9.54 -13.93 -1.78
CA THR A 347 10.85 -14.53 -2.06
C THR A 347 11.07 -14.76 -3.56
N GLN A 348 10.09 -15.37 -4.23
CA GLN A 348 10.13 -15.60 -5.67
C GLN A 348 10.28 -14.28 -6.45
N TRP A 349 9.45 -13.28 -6.15
CA TRP A 349 9.49 -11.99 -6.84
C TRP A 349 10.80 -11.21 -6.63
N ILE A 350 11.39 -11.31 -5.43
CA ILE A 350 12.67 -10.67 -5.14
C ILE A 350 13.82 -11.38 -5.92
N LEU A 351 13.76 -12.70 -6.02
CA LEU A 351 14.83 -13.48 -6.65
C LEU A 351 14.78 -13.41 -8.18
N ASP A 352 13.59 -13.37 -8.79
CA ASP A 352 13.41 -13.34 -10.24
C ASP A 352 13.34 -11.93 -10.85
N GLY A 353 13.44 -10.87 -10.02
CA GLY A 353 13.39 -9.47 -10.45
C GLY A 353 11.97 -8.93 -10.69
N SER A 354 10.93 -9.70 -10.40
CA SER A 354 9.53 -9.23 -10.49
C SER A 354 9.24 -8.11 -9.49
N ALA A 355 9.83 -8.18 -8.30
CA ALA A 355 9.73 -7.14 -7.28
C ALA A 355 10.28 -5.80 -7.78
N ASP A 356 11.42 -5.79 -8.48
CA ASP A 356 12.03 -4.58 -9.02
C ASP A 356 11.16 -3.94 -10.09
N ARG A 357 10.60 -4.76 -11.00
CA ARG A 357 9.66 -4.28 -12.04
C ARG A 357 8.40 -3.68 -11.45
N LEU A 358 7.83 -4.34 -10.44
CA LEU A 358 6.63 -3.87 -9.75
C LEU A 358 6.90 -2.55 -9.02
N MET A 359 8.00 -2.48 -8.27
CA MET A 359 8.44 -1.29 -7.55
C MET A 359 8.68 -0.10 -8.50
N GLU A 360 9.35 -0.32 -9.63
CA GLU A 360 9.60 0.76 -10.61
C GLU A 360 8.30 1.26 -11.24
N GLY A 361 7.34 0.37 -11.54
CA GLY A 361 6.00 0.75 -11.98
C GLY A 361 5.27 1.60 -10.95
N ILE A 362 5.36 1.25 -9.66
CA ILE A 362 4.78 2.02 -8.55
C ILE A 362 5.46 3.39 -8.42
N ARG A 363 6.79 3.47 -8.49
CA ARG A 363 7.54 4.73 -8.43
C ARG A 363 7.14 5.68 -9.56
N LYS A 364 7.05 5.16 -10.77
CA LYS A 364 6.66 5.93 -11.96
C LYS A 364 5.24 6.48 -11.82
N GLU A 365 4.30 5.65 -11.39
CA GLU A 365 2.92 6.06 -11.16
C GLU A 365 2.81 7.07 -10.01
N ALA A 366 3.51 6.85 -8.91
CA ALA A 366 3.54 7.77 -7.77
C ALA A 366 4.02 9.17 -8.17
N ARG A 367 5.09 9.28 -8.97
CA ARG A 367 5.59 10.57 -9.48
C ARG A 367 4.56 11.28 -10.38
N LEU A 368 3.82 10.54 -11.21
CA LEU A 368 2.73 11.10 -12.03
C LEU A 368 1.63 11.69 -11.14
N ARG A 369 1.23 10.96 -10.11
CA ARG A 369 0.20 11.39 -9.15
C ARG A 369 0.63 12.57 -8.29
N HIS A 370 1.90 12.64 -7.91
CA HIS A 370 2.47 13.80 -7.24
C HIS A 370 2.44 15.06 -8.13
N ARG A 371 2.75 14.95 -9.43
CA ARG A 371 2.61 16.08 -10.37
C ARG A 371 1.17 16.56 -10.44
N MET A 372 0.22 15.63 -10.60
CA MET A 372 -1.21 15.94 -10.60
C MET A 372 -1.66 16.66 -9.32
N ALA A 373 -1.24 16.15 -8.15
CA ALA A 373 -1.55 16.78 -6.87
C ALA A 373 -0.96 18.18 -6.75
N ARG A 374 0.27 18.39 -7.23
CA ARG A 374 0.94 19.69 -7.24
C ARG A 374 0.17 20.73 -8.07
N ASP A 375 -0.25 20.34 -9.26
CA ASP A 375 -0.96 21.23 -10.19
C ASP A 375 -2.35 21.61 -9.64
N ILE A 376 -3.05 20.69 -8.98
CA ILE A 376 -4.41 20.91 -8.48
C ILE A 376 -4.43 21.61 -7.11
N LEU A 377 -3.53 21.22 -6.19
CA LEU A 377 -3.51 21.74 -4.81
C LEU A 377 -2.67 23.04 -4.66
N ALA A 378 -2.16 23.57 -5.76
CA ALA A 378 -1.45 24.87 -5.81
C ALA A 378 -0.27 25.01 -4.83
N GLY A 379 0.51 23.95 -4.60
CA GLY A 379 1.78 24.00 -3.85
C GLY A 379 1.64 24.20 -2.34
N ARG A 380 0.48 23.99 -1.75
CA ARG A 380 0.24 24.16 -0.30
C ARG A 380 0.63 22.94 0.55
N TYR A 381 1.49 22.05 0.05
CA TYR A 381 1.81 20.81 0.75
C TYR A 381 3.31 20.56 0.85
N SER A 382 3.70 19.79 1.86
CA SER A 382 5.06 19.28 2.04
C SER A 382 5.23 17.96 1.25
N GLY A 383 6.44 17.73 0.77
CA GLY A 383 6.84 16.51 0.06
C GLY A 383 7.72 16.80 -1.14
N ALA A 384 8.70 15.92 -1.37
CA ALA A 384 9.72 16.07 -2.43
C ALA A 384 9.20 15.72 -3.84
N GLY A 385 7.94 15.27 -3.98
CA GLY A 385 7.36 14.86 -5.26
C GLY A 385 7.50 13.37 -5.56
N ASP A 386 7.90 12.61 -4.58
CA ASP A 386 7.99 11.15 -4.53
C ASP A 386 7.20 10.58 -3.35
N GLY A 387 7.10 9.25 -3.26
CA GLY A 387 6.32 8.59 -2.22
C GLY A 387 4.83 8.46 -2.54
N LEU A 388 4.02 8.17 -1.54
CA LEU A 388 2.62 7.74 -1.71
C LEU A 388 1.60 8.74 -1.16
N HIS A 389 2.04 9.79 -0.49
CA HIS A 389 1.17 10.75 0.18
C HIS A 389 1.77 12.15 0.21
N VAL A 390 0.91 13.13 0.46
CA VAL A 390 1.29 14.51 0.71
C VAL A 390 0.70 14.97 2.04
N TRP A 391 1.41 15.88 2.71
CA TRP A 391 0.96 16.56 3.91
C TRP A 391 0.56 17.98 3.56
N LEU A 392 -0.71 18.30 3.74
CA LEU A 392 -1.31 19.56 3.34
C LEU A 392 -1.63 20.41 4.57
N GLU A 393 -0.95 21.55 4.70
CA GLU A 393 -1.30 22.56 5.69
C GLU A 393 -2.60 23.27 5.32
N LEU A 394 -3.45 23.47 6.31
CA LEU A 394 -4.77 24.05 6.10
C LEU A 394 -4.76 25.55 6.32
N PRO A 395 -5.61 26.31 5.58
CA PRO A 395 -5.92 27.68 5.92
C PRO A 395 -6.43 27.81 7.35
N ALA A 396 -6.14 28.93 8.01
CA ALA A 396 -6.49 29.15 9.43
C ALA A 396 -8.00 29.07 9.73
N TYR A 397 -8.85 29.18 8.73
CA TYR A 397 -10.30 29.05 8.87
C TYR A 397 -10.80 27.60 8.82
N TRP A 398 -9.96 26.62 8.54
CA TRP A 398 -10.26 25.19 8.61
C TRP A 398 -9.58 24.55 9.82
N ASN A 399 -10.33 23.69 10.52
CA ASN A 399 -9.77 22.72 11.46
C ASN A 399 -9.69 21.35 10.75
N PRO A 400 -8.64 20.53 10.96
CA PRO A 400 -8.47 19.28 10.24
C PRO A 400 -9.64 18.31 10.36
N SER A 401 -10.17 18.13 11.55
CA SER A 401 -11.35 17.27 11.79
C SER A 401 -12.63 17.82 11.17
N GLN A 402 -12.79 19.14 11.11
CA GLN A 402 -13.94 19.76 10.43
C GLN A 402 -13.84 19.57 8.91
N LEU A 403 -12.64 19.78 8.34
CA LEU A 403 -12.41 19.57 6.92
C LEU A 403 -12.62 18.10 6.54
N ALA A 404 -12.12 17.16 7.33
CA ALA A 404 -12.30 15.72 7.07
C ALA A 404 -13.80 15.35 7.03
N ARG A 405 -14.61 15.83 7.98
CA ARG A 405 -16.08 15.63 7.96
C ARG A 405 -16.78 16.32 6.79
N ALA A 406 -16.30 17.49 6.38
CA ALA A 406 -16.86 18.19 5.21
C ALA A 406 -16.52 17.44 3.91
N ALA A 407 -15.29 16.94 3.78
CA ALA A 407 -14.85 16.12 2.66
C ALA A 407 -15.64 14.81 2.56
N GLU A 408 -15.90 14.15 3.71
CA GLU A 408 -16.69 12.92 3.76
C GLU A 408 -18.13 13.13 3.23
N ARG A 409 -18.75 14.26 3.55
CA ARG A 409 -20.06 14.62 3.00
C ARG A 409 -20.04 14.85 1.48
N GLU A 410 -18.89 15.24 0.93
CA GLU A 410 -18.67 15.34 -0.52
C GLU A 410 -18.14 14.02 -1.14
N GLY A 411 -18.15 12.93 -0.36
CA GLY A 411 -17.72 11.60 -0.83
C GLY A 411 -16.21 11.45 -0.93
N ILE A 412 -15.42 12.18 -0.11
CA ILE A 412 -13.95 12.10 -0.08
C ILE A 412 -13.50 11.80 1.35
N ALA A 413 -12.68 10.76 1.54
CA ALA A 413 -12.04 10.49 2.82
C ALA A 413 -10.59 11.00 2.83
N VAL A 414 -10.21 11.79 3.84
CA VAL A 414 -8.84 12.25 4.12
C VAL A 414 -8.49 11.99 5.57
N THR A 415 -7.20 11.97 5.92
CA THR A 415 -6.79 11.72 7.31
C THR A 415 -6.39 13.03 8.00
N PRO A 416 -7.11 13.47 9.04
CA PRO A 416 -6.77 14.66 9.80
C PRO A 416 -5.52 14.46 10.66
N ALA A 417 -4.80 15.55 10.95
CA ALA A 417 -3.53 15.54 11.70
C ALA A 417 -3.64 14.89 13.09
N GLU A 418 -4.77 15.01 13.74
CA GLU A 418 -5.04 14.44 15.07
C GLU A 418 -4.88 12.91 15.09
N ALA A 419 -5.09 12.23 13.96
CA ALA A 419 -4.87 10.80 13.84
C ALA A 419 -3.41 10.39 14.05
N PHE A 420 -2.47 11.30 13.86
CA PHE A 420 -1.03 11.06 13.96
C PHE A 420 -0.39 11.68 15.22
N ALA A 421 -1.10 12.53 15.94
CA ALA A 421 -0.56 13.25 17.09
C ALA A 421 -0.16 12.30 18.23
N THR A 422 1.03 12.50 18.83
CA THR A 422 1.55 11.74 19.98
C THR A 422 1.27 12.41 21.32
N GLY A 423 0.85 13.69 21.31
CA GLY A 423 0.56 14.49 22.50
C GLY A 423 -0.49 15.55 22.25
N GLY A 424 -0.72 16.47 23.18
CA GLY A 424 -1.83 17.42 23.22
C GLY A 424 -1.85 18.55 22.19
N GLY A 425 -0.92 18.60 21.24
CA GLY A 425 -0.88 19.59 20.17
C GLY A 425 -1.03 18.94 18.80
N SER A 426 -1.96 19.39 17.95
CA SER A 426 -2.05 18.96 16.56
C SER A 426 -1.69 20.11 15.62
N VAL A 427 -0.97 19.77 14.55
CA VAL A 427 -0.70 20.69 13.45
C VAL A 427 -2.00 20.88 12.64
N ASN A 428 -2.24 22.08 12.13
CA ASN A 428 -3.41 22.34 11.29
C ASN A 428 -3.22 21.82 9.87
N ALA A 429 -3.29 20.51 9.71
CA ALA A 429 -2.99 19.84 8.43
C ALA A 429 -3.80 18.55 8.24
N ILE A 430 -3.79 18.02 7.02
CA ILE A 430 -4.33 16.70 6.67
C ILE A 430 -3.29 15.92 5.84
N ARG A 431 -3.36 14.60 5.93
CA ARG A 431 -2.65 13.72 5.00
C ARG A 431 -3.58 13.30 3.86
N ILE A 432 -3.09 13.38 2.64
CA ILE A 432 -3.75 12.93 1.42
C ILE A 432 -2.92 11.81 0.83
N SER A 433 -3.49 10.62 0.72
CA SER A 433 -2.89 9.47 0.05
C SER A 433 -3.19 9.51 -1.44
N LEU A 434 -2.17 9.29 -2.27
CA LEU A 434 -2.28 9.38 -3.71
C LEU A 434 -2.40 8.01 -4.40
N GLY A 435 -2.23 6.91 -3.63
CA GLY A 435 -2.16 5.56 -4.19
C GLY A 435 -3.47 4.77 -4.13
N SER A 436 -4.37 5.08 -3.20
CA SER A 436 -5.54 4.27 -2.88
C SER A 436 -6.64 4.24 -3.96
N ILE A 437 -6.71 5.25 -4.80
CA ILE A 437 -7.66 5.32 -5.91
C ILE A 437 -6.97 4.75 -7.16
N PRO A 438 -7.43 3.61 -7.74
CA PRO A 438 -6.75 2.99 -8.87
C PRO A 438 -6.72 3.87 -10.12
N ASP A 439 -7.84 4.51 -10.45
CA ASP A 439 -7.99 5.30 -11.66
C ASP A 439 -7.50 6.74 -11.49
N ARG A 440 -6.69 7.24 -12.44
CA ARG A 440 -6.11 8.60 -12.41
C ARG A 440 -7.17 9.69 -12.57
N GLU A 441 -8.21 9.47 -13.39
CA GLU A 441 -9.26 10.48 -13.63
C GLU A 441 -10.12 10.62 -12.37
N ARG A 442 -10.42 9.52 -11.69
CA ARG A 442 -11.11 9.55 -10.40
C ARG A 442 -10.26 10.22 -9.31
N LEU A 443 -8.95 9.95 -9.28
CA LEU A 443 -8.04 10.65 -8.36
C LEU A 443 -8.04 12.16 -8.64
N GLN A 444 -7.94 12.55 -9.91
CA GLN A 444 -7.97 13.95 -10.33
C GLN A 444 -9.27 14.63 -9.89
N ALA A 445 -10.42 13.99 -10.14
CA ALA A 445 -11.71 14.51 -9.72
C ALA A 445 -11.81 14.67 -8.19
N GLY A 446 -11.28 13.72 -7.42
CA GLY A 446 -11.22 13.78 -5.96
C GLY A 446 -10.37 14.95 -5.47
N LEU A 447 -9.17 15.13 -6.04
CA LEU A 447 -8.28 16.23 -5.70
C LEU A 447 -8.88 17.60 -6.08
N GLN A 448 -9.57 17.71 -7.22
CA GLN A 448 -10.27 18.95 -7.63
C GLN A 448 -11.41 19.31 -6.66
N ARG A 449 -12.24 18.33 -6.27
CA ARG A 449 -13.28 18.54 -5.26
C ARG A 449 -12.68 19.00 -3.94
N LEU A 450 -11.61 18.34 -3.48
CA LEU A 450 -10.91 18.73 -2.25
C LEU A 450 -10.34 20.16 -2.36
N SER A 451 -9.75 20.52 -3.50
CA SER A 451 -9.24 21.87 -3.76
C SER A 451 -10.35 22.93 -3.70
N HIS A 452 -11.52 22.64 -4.29
CA HIS A 452 -12.69 23.52 -4.21
C HIS A 452 -13.22 23.66 -2.77
N LEU A 453 -13.25 22.54 -2.02
CA LEU A 453 -13.67 22.57 -0.61
C LEU A 453 -12.72 23.42 0.25
N LEU A 454 -11.40 23.30 0.04
CA LEU A 454 -10.38 24.08 0.73
C LEU A 454 -10.49 25.59 0.46
N ALA A 455 -10.99 26.00 -0.71
CA ALA A 455 -11.20 27.41 -1.06
C ALA A 455 -12.44 28.02 -0.39
N ARG A 456 -13.39 27.20 0.07
CA ARG A 456 -14.58 27.67 0.78
C ARG A 456 -14.25 27.88 2.26
N ARG A 457 -14.83 28.90 2.89
CA ARG A 457 -14.86 28.97 4.34
C ARG A 457 -15.88 27.97 4.86
N PRO A 458 -15.62 27.28 5.99
CA PRO A 458 -16.65 26.48 6.62
C PRO A 458 -17.86 27.37 6.88
N ASP A 459 -19.04 26.95 6.41
CA ASP A 459 -20.26 27.60 6.82
C ASP A 459 -20.28 27.65 8.35
N SER A 460 -20.46 28.83 8.90
CA SER A 460 -20.76 28.93 10.31
C SER A 460 -22.08 28.15 10.52
N PHE A 461 -21.94 26.88 10.89
CA PHE A 461 -23.07 26.10 11.31
C PHE A 461 -23.66 26.86 12.48
N SER A 462 -24.70 27.65 12.23
CA SER A 462 -25.67 28.04 13.21
C SER A 462 -26.01 26.72 13.92
N ALA A 463 -25.49 26.55 15.13
CA ALA A 463 -26.06 25.60 16.05
C ALA A 463 -27.50 26.01 16.18
N ALA A 464 -28.40 25.36 15.45
CA ALA A 464 -29.81 25.38 15.77
C ALA A 464 -29.87 24.68 17.12
N VAL A 465 -29.79 25.47 18.15
CA VAL A 465 -30.19 25.09 19.49
C VAL A 465 -31.72 24.90 19.38
N VAL A 466 -32.14 23.63 19.38
CA VAL A 466 -33.48 23.23 19.67
C VAL A 466 -33.53 22.79 21.11
#